data_6cabdb2ca98c7caeb5ee489efb60fcc6
#
_entry.id   6cabdb2ca98c7caeb5ee489efb60fcc6
#
_cell.length_a   1.000
_cell.length_b   1.000
_cell.length_c   1.000
_cell.angle_alpha   90.00
_cell.angle_beta   90.00
_cell.angle_gamma   90.00
#
_symmetry.space_group_name_H-M   'P 1'
#
loop_
_entity.id
_entity.type
_entity.pdbx_description
1 polymer ?
#
loop_
_entity_poly.entity_id
_entity_poly.type
_entity_poly.pdbx_seq_one_letter_code
_entity_poly.pdbx_strand_id
1 'polypeptide(L)'
;GTIMAIFEKDTKRLLAHSSVAQIGYIVLGISLATSAGIASGFIHLINHALIKAGLFMSVVAMSFYTFKRIDVNTISGIGKQMPITFFAFVICALSLAGLPLTVGFISKLYLIKAAYMSEGIWLPFLILVSSALSLIYIWKLIEGLWYGNKVENNAKIKELPEIYIPLVI
;
A
#
# COMPACT_ATOMS: atom_id res chain seq x y z
N GLY A 1 0.82 12.58 -5.91
CA GLY A 1 1.10 11.47 -5.00
C GLY A 1 1.73 10.29 -5.71
N THR A 2 1.01 9.65 -6.63
CA THR A 2 1.45 8.42 -7.33
C THR A 2 2.77 8.59 -8.07
N ILE A 3 2.93 9.66 -8.87
CA ILE A 3 4.17 9.93 -9.61
C ILE A 3 5.34 10.13 -8.64
N MET A 4 5.16 10.89 -7.57
CA MET A 4 6.22 11.11 -6.57
C MET A 4 6.62 9.79 -5.88
N ALA A 5 5.66 8.91 -5.61
CA ALA A 5 5.92 7.60 -5.02
C ALA A 5 6.81 6.71 -5.92
N ILE A 6 6.64 6.77 -7.25
CA ILE A 6 7.44 5.97 -8.20
C ILE A 6 8.93 6.34 -8.13
N PHE A 7 9.25 7.61 -7.99
CA PHE A 7 10.64 8.11 -7.97
C PHE A 7 11.28 8.11 -6.58
N GLU A 8 10.49 7.90 -5.51
CA GLU A 8 11.01 7.90 -4.16
C GLU A 8 11.83 6.63 -3.86
N LYS A 9 12.91 6.80 -3.11
CA LYS A 9 13.83 5.72 -2.71
C LYS A 9 13.61 5.27 -1.27
N ASP A 10 13.24 6.17 -0.39
CA ASP A 10 12.93 5.86 1.01
C ASP A 10 11.54 5.22 1.10
N THR A 11 11.44 4.00 1.63
CA THR A 11 10.20 3.24 1.72
C THR A 11 9.13 3.97 2.54
N LYS A 12 9.51 4.64 3.64
CA LYS A 12 8.55 5.38 4.47
C LYS A 12 8.00 6.60 3.73
N ARG A 13 8.85 7.33 3.00
CA ARG A 13 8.43 8.47 2.17
C ARG A 13 7.59 8.02 0.99
N LEU A 14 7.96 6.91 0.36
CA LEU A 14 7.17 6.32 -0.72
C LEU A 14 5.75 5.97 -0.24
N LEU A 15 5.65 5.34 0.93
CA LEU A 15 4.35 5.06 1.55
C LEU A 15 3.61 6.35 1.92
N ALA A 16 4.28 7.41 2.35
CA ALA A 16 3.65 8.71 2.60
C ALA A 16 3.11 9.34 1.31
N HIS A 17 3.87 9.35 0.22
CA HIS A 17 3.42 9.84 -1.08
C HIS A 17 2.24 9.03 -1.63
N SER A 18 2.22 7.72 -1.42
CA SER A 18 1.08 6.89 -1.80
C SER A 18 -0.18 7.22 -0.98
N SER A 19 -0.05 7.69 0.28
CA SER A 19 -1.20 8.17 1.05
C SER A 19 -1.84 9.41 0.42
N VAL A 20 -1.03 10.35 -0.08
CA VAL A 20 -1.53 11.54 -0.79
C VAL A 20 -2.40 11.14 -1.99
N ALA A 21 -1.98 10.11 -2.75
CA ALA A 21 -2.77 9.60 -3.87
C ALA A 21 -4.11 9.00 -3.42
N GLN A 22 -4.12 8.24 -2.33
CA GLN A 22 -5.36 7.62 -1.82
C GLN A 22 -6.32 8.65 -1.20
N ILE A 23 -5.79 9.69 -0.55
CA ILE A 23 -6.60 10.83 -0.08
C ILE A 23 -7.27 11.51 -1.28
N GLY A 24 -6.59 11.60 -2.42
CA GLY A 24 -7.17 12.09 -3.67
C GLY A 24 -8.43 11.34 -4.08
N TYR A 25 -8.46 10.00 -3.94
CA TYR A 25 -9.67 9.21 -4.20
C TYR A 25 -10.80 9.48 -3.21
N ILE A 26 -10.48 9.68 -1.93
CA ILE A 26 -11.46 10.01 -0.90
C ILE A 26 -12.12 11.36 -1.20
N VAL A 27 -11.30 12.37 -1.48
CA VAL A 27 -11.77 13.72 -1.83
C VAL A 27 -12.61 13.68 -3.11
N LEU A 28 -12.17 12.93 -4.12
CA LEU A 28 -12.93 12.74 -5.35
C LEU A 28 -14.31 12.12 -5.08
N GLY A 29 -14.38 11.08 -4.24
CA GLY A 29 -15.67 10.47 -3.88
C GLY A 29 -16.61 11.47 -3.21
N ILE A 30 -16.12 12.27 -2.29
CA ILE A 30 -16.89 13.29 -1.59
C ILE A 30 -17.30 14.42 -2.54
N SER A 31 -16.42 14.85 -3.47
CA SER A 31 -16.67 15.94 -4.40
C SER A 31 -17.76 15.65 -5.43
N LEU A 32 -18.08 14.36 -5.67
CA LEU A 32 -19.22 13.98 -6.51
C LEU A 32 -20.58 14.43 -5.94
N ALA A 33 -20.64 14.79 -4.66
CA ALA A 33 -21.82 15.28 -3.95
C ALA A 33 -23.07 14.38 -4.10
N THR A 34 -22.88 13.09 -4.42
CA THR A 34 -23.92 12.08 -4.51
C THR A 34 -23.83 11.14 -3.29
N SER A 35 -24.95 10.54 -2.90
CA SER A 35 -24.96 9.55 -1.81
C SER A 35 -24.00 8.39 -2.07
N ALA A 36 -23.94 7.89 -3.30
CA ALA A 36 -23.02 6.84 -3.72
C ALA A 36 -21.56 7.29 -3.69
N GLY A 37 -21.26 8.51 -4.12
CA GLY A 37 -19.92 9.11 -4.07
C GLY A 37 -19.41 9.29 -2.66
N ILE A 38 -20.21 9.88 -1.79
CA ILE A 38 -19.89 10.09 -0.38
C ILE A 38 -19.66 8.74 0.33
N ALA A 39 -20.58 7.78 0.14
CA ALA A 39 -20.45 6.45 0.72
C ALA A 39 -19.16 5.74 0.25
N SER A 40 -18.84 5.80 -1.04
CA SER A 40 -17.62 5.20 -1.59
C SER A 40 -16.36 5.87 -1.04
N GLY A 41 -16.36 7.19 -0.86
CA GLY A 41 -15.27 7.93 -0.24
C GLY A 41 -15.01 7.49 1.21
N PHE A 42 -16.06 7.34 2.02
CA PHE A 42 -15.95 6.85 3.41
C PHE A 42 -15.48 5.39 3.49
N ILE A 43 -16.02 4.51 2.64
CA ILE A 43 -15.55 3.11 2.57
C ILE A 43 -14.07 3.07 2.20
N HIS A 44 -13.65 3.91 1.23
CA HIS A 44 -12.25 3.98 0.84
C HIS A 44 -11.36 4.55 1.96
N LEU A 45 -11.84 5.52 2.73
CA LEU A 45 -11.13 6.07 3.89
C LEU A 45 -10.82 4.99 4.93
N ILE A 46 -11.84 4.20 5.33
CA ILE A 46 -11.68 3.13 6.33
C ILE A 46 -10.71 2.07 5.81
N ASN A 47 -10.91 1.59 4.59
CA ASN A 47 -10.05 0.58 3.98
C ASN A 47 -8.61 1.07 3.85
N HIS A 48 -8.42 2.33 3.43
CA HIS A 48 -7.10 2.93 3.33
C HIS A 48 -6.40 3.02 4.68
N ALA A 49 -7.10 3.41 5.74
CA ALA A 49 -6.54 3.50 7.08
C ALA A 49 -6.04 2.12 7.58
N LEU A 50 -6.84 1.06 7.40
CA LEU A 50 -6.46 -0.31 7.76
C LEU A 50 -5.25 -0.82 6.94
N ILE A 51 -5.29 -0.65 5.63
CA ILE A 51 -4.20 -1.05 4.74
C ILE A 51 -2.90 -0.33 5.12
N LYS A 52 -2.96 0.96 5.40
CA LYS A 52 -1.79 1.76 5.80
C LYS A 52 -1.25 1.36 7.15
N ALA A 53 -2.11 1.09 8.12
CA ALA A 53 -1.68 0.57 9.41
C ALA A 53 -0.85 -0.71 9.22
N GLY A 54 -1.35 -1.70 8.46
CA GLY A 54 -0.63 -2.93 8.17
C GLY A 54 0.70 -2.70 7.44
N LEU A 55 0.74 -1.82 6.44
CA LEU A 55 1.96 -1.49 5.72
C LEU A 55 3.02 -0.85 6.62
N PHE A 56 2.64 0.17 7.39
CA PHE A 56 3.59 0.85 8.28
C PHE A 56 4.08 -0.06 9.42
N MET A 57 3.20 -0.87 10.01
CA MET A 57 3.58 -1.84 11.03
C MET A 57 4.58 -2.86 10.47
N SER A 58 4.33 -3.39 9.28
CA SER A 58 5.27 -4.32 8.61
C SER A 58 6.63 -3.67 8.36
N VAL A 59 6.65 -2.42 7.86
CA VAL A 59 7.89 -1.67 7.60
C VAL A 59 8.63 -1.36 8.90
N VAL A 60 7.93 -0.97 9.96
CA VAL A 60 8.54 -0.72 11.28
C VAL A 60 9.11 -2.01 11.84
N ALA A 61 8.38 -3.13 11.79
CA ALA A 61 8.87 -4.43 12.22
C ALA A 61 10.18 -4.81 11.51
N MET A 62 10.22 -4.71 10.17
CA MET A 62 11.43 -4.97 9.38
C MET A 62 12.58 -4.01 9.75
N SER A 63 12.29 -2.70 9.96
CA SER A 63 13.33 -1.71 10.29
C SER A 63 13.90 -1.90 11.69
N PHE A 64 13.09 -2.36 12.63
CA PHE A 64 13.53 -2.64 13.98
C PHE A 64 14.60 -3.74 14.03
N TYR A 65 14.43 -4.80 13.24
CA TYR A 65 15.40 -5.89 13.17
C TYR A 65 16.68 -5.55 12.41
N THR A 66 16.63 -4.63 11.48
CA THR A 66 17.83 -4.24 10.70
C THR A 66 18.65 -3.13 11.36
N PHE A 67 18.11 -2.44 12.37
CA PHE A 67 18.70 -1.22 12.97
C PHE A 67 19.12 -0.16 11.94
N LYS A 68 18.58 -0.22 10.72
CA LYS A 68 18.88 0.67 9.57
C LYS A 68 17.62 1.31 9.02
N ARG A 69 17.78 2.48 8.41
CA ARG A 69 16.71 3.06 7.57
C ARG A 69 16.36 2.11 6.44
N ILE A 70 15.06 1.90 6.22
CA ILE A 70 14.57 1.09 5.11
C ILE A 70 14.57 1.95 3.85
N ASP A 71 15.68 1.95 3.14
CA ASP A 71 15.79 2.39 1.76
C ASP A 71 15.51 1.19 0.84
N VAL A 72 14.79 1.38 -0.25
CA VAL A 72 14.47 0.34 -1.25
C VAL A 72 15.73 -0.41 -1.72
N ASN A 73 16.90 0.25 -1.67
CA ASN A 73 18.17 -0.33 -2.11
C ASN A 73 19.01 -0.96 -0.98
N THR A 74 18.74 -0.64 0.29
CA THR A 74 19.60 -1.08 1.42
C THR A 74 19.02 -2.24 2.22
N ILE A 75 17.72 -2.52 2.09
CA ILE A 75 17.09 -3.65 2.77
C ILE A 75 16.59 -4.67 1.74
N SER A 76 17.50 -5.09 0.95
CA SER A 76 17.29 -6.15 0.02
C SER A 76 17.37 -7.50 0.72
N GLY A 77 16.35 -8.35 0.55
CA GLY A 77 16.33 -9.73 1.04
C GLY A 77 15.80 -9.95 2.45
N ILE A 78 15.31 -8.94 3.16
CA ILE A 78 14.72 -9.09 4.50
C ILE A 78 13.44 -9.94 4.48
N GLY A 79 12.71 -9.92 3.38
CA GLY A 79 11.50 -10.75 3.22
C GLY A 79 11.75 -12.24 3.39
N LYS A 80 12.96 -12.72 3.07
CA LYS A 80 13.36 -14.12 3.28
C LYS A 80 13.68 -14.45 4.74
N GLN A 81 14.00 -13.44 5.53
CA GLN A 81 14.32 -13.61 6.95
C GLN A 81 13.07 -13.45 7.83
N MET A 82 12.09 -12.67 7.35
CA MET A 82 10.81 -12.41 8.03
C MET A 82 9.63 -12.72 7.09
N PRO A 83 9.37 -14.01 6.78
CA PRO A 83 8.40 -14.39 5.76
C PRO A 83 6.96 -14.03 6.14
N ILE A 84 6.56 -14.12 7.41
CA ILE A 84 5.19 -13.80 7.86
C ILE A 84 4.93 -12.30 7.71
N THR A 85 5.83 -11.47 8.23
CA THR A 85 5.75 -10.01 8.13
C THR A 85 5.79 -9.55 6.67
N PHE A 86 6.63 -10.18 5.85
CA PHE A 86 6.70 -9.88 4.42
C PHE A 86 5.40 -10.26 3.70
N PHE A 87 4.80 -11.40 4.00
CA PHE A 87 3.55 -11.83 3.39
C PHE A 87 2.40 -10.88 3.76
N ALA A 88 2.30 -10.47 5.03
CA ALA A 88 1.34 -9.46 5.46
C ALA A 88 1.55 -8.12 4.74
N PHE A 89 2.81 -7.68 4.59
CA PHE A 89 3.16 -6.50 3.80
C PHE A 89 2.68 -6.61 2.35
N VAL A 90 2.92 -7.75 1.69
CA VAL A 90 2.52 -7.99 0.29
C VAL A 90 1.00 -7.92 0.14
N ILE A 91 0.24 -8.57 1.02
CA ILE A 91 -1.24 -8.52 0.98
C ILE A 91 -1.74 -7.07 1.10
N CYS A 92 -1.22 -6.31 2.07
CA CYS A 92 -1.58 -4.90 2.24
C CYS A 92 -1.16 -4.05 1.04
N ALA A 93 0.02 -4.28 0.46
CA ALA A 93 0.52 -3.56 -0.69
C ALA A 93 -0.32 -3.82 -1.95
N LEU A 94 -0.69 -5.07 -2.19
CA LEU A 94 -1.58 -5.44 -3.30
C LEU A 94 -3.00 -4.89 -3.09
N SER A 95 -3.47 -4.84 -1.85
CA SER A 95 -4.74 -4.19 -1.51
C SER A 95 -4.70 -2.67 -1.75
N LEU A 96 -3.58 -2.00 -1.45
CA LEU A 96 -3.39 -0.59 -1.76
C LEU A 96 -3.46 -0.31 -3.27
N ALA A 97 -2.86 -1.17 -4.09
CA ALA A 97 -2.99 -1.09 -5.55
C ALA A 97 -4.42 -1.28 -6.03
N GLY A 98 -5.21 -2.06 -5.31
CA GLY A 98 -6.57 -2.42 -5.67
C GLY A 98 -6.62 -3.61 -6.60
N LEU A 99 -5.86 -4.66 -6.30
CA LEU A 99 -5.97 -5.93 -7.02
C LEU A 99 -7.30 -6.64 -6.69
N PRO A 100 -7.89 -7.34 -7.67
CA PRO A 100 -9.07 -8.16 -7.42
C PRO A 100 -8.91 -9.06 -6.19
N LEU A 101 -10.00 -9.33 -5.48
CA LEU A 101 -10.07 -10.09 -4.23
C LEU A 101 -9.55 -9.34 -2.98
N THR A 102 -9.19 -8.07 -3.08
CA THR A 102 -8.77 -7.26 -1.93
C THR A 102 -9.82 -6.21 -1.56
N VAL A 103 -9.81 -5.78 -0.30
CA VAL A 103 -10.72 -4.72 0.17
C VAL A 103 -10.49 -3.38 -0.52
N GLY A 104 -9.23 -3.09 -0.93
CA GLY A 104 -8.89 -1.90 -1.70
C GLY A 104 -9.52 -1.89 -3.09
N PHE A 105 -9.65 -3.05 -3.74
CA PHE A 105 -10.36 -3.20 -5.01
C PHE A 105 -11.85 -2.87 -4.86
N ILE A 106 -12.50 -3.42 -3.83
CA ILE A 106 -13.93 -3.21 -3.60
C ILE A 106 -14.25 -1.72 -3.46
N SER A 107 -13.50 -0.99 -2.61
CA SER A 107 -13.72 0.43 -2.40
C SER A 107 -13.48 1.28 -3.66
N LYS A 108 -12.45 0.94 -4.45
CA LYS A 108 -12.20 1.60 -5.74
C LYS A 108 -13.29 1.30 -6.77
N LEU A 109 -13.81 0.07 -6.79
CA LEU A 109 -14.90 -0.30 -7.69
C LEU A 109 -16.17 0.52 -7.41
N TYR A 110 -16.54 0.69 -6.12
CA TYR A 110 -17.64 1.57 -5.74
C TYR A 110 -17.41 3.01 -6.17
N LEU A 111 -16.18 3.51 -6.00
CA LEU A 111 -15.82 4.86 -6.42
C LEU A 111 -15.90 5.02 -7.95
N ILE A 112 -15.41 4.05 -8.72
CA ILE A 112 -15.51 4.03 -10.20
C ILE A 112 -16.97 4.04 -10.62
N LYS A 113 -17.82 3.22 -9.99
CA LYS A 113 -19.25 3.17 -10.30
C LYS A 113 -19.93 4.52 -10.00
N ALA A 114 -19.66 5.11 -8.85
CA ALA A 114 -20.21 6.42 -8.49
C ALA A 114 -19.75 7.53 -9.45
N ALA A 115 -18.46 7.55 -9.80
CA ALA A 115 -17.89 8.50 -10.74
C ALA A 115 -18.49 8.37 -12.16
N TYR A 116 -18.70 7.13 -12.62
CA TYR A 116 -19.31 6.87 -13.92
C TYR A 116 -20.76 7.40 -14.01
N MET A 117 -21.51 7.21 -12.93
CA MET A 117 -22.93 7.65 -12.88
C MET A 117 -23.07 9.17 -12.80
N SER A 118 -22.06 9.90 -12.28
CA SER A 118 -22.09 11.36 -12.12
C SER A 118 -21.50 12.11 -13.31
N GLU A 119 -20.33 11.69 -13.79
CA GLU A 119 -19.48 12.47 -14.71
C GLU A 119 -19.09 11.69 -15.98
N GLY A 120 -19.72 10.54 -16.22
CA GLY A 120 -19.42 9.69 -17.35
C GLY A 120 -18.08 8.97 -17.24
N ILE A 121 -17.34 8.79 -18.36
CA ILE A 121 -16.21 7.87 -18.46
C ILE A 121 -14.86 8.46 -18.00
N TRP A 122 -14.72 9.79 -17.96
CA TRP A 122 -13.42 10.43 -17.73
C TRP A 122 -12.84 10.22 -16.33
N LEU A 123 -13.66 10.39 -15.29
CA LEU A 123 -13.22 10.17 -13.91
C LEU A 123 -12.88 8.70 -13.62
N PRO A 124 -13.70 7.71 -14.02
CA PRO A 124 -13.33 6.30 -13.96
C PRO A 124 -12.00 5.99 -14.63
N PHE A 125 -11.76 6.54 -15.81
CA PHE A 125 -10.50 6.35 -16.53
C PHE A 125 -9.30 6.89 -15.74
N LEU A 126 -9.39 8.08 -15.15
CA LEU A 126 -8.34 8.65 -14.31
C LEU A 126 -8.07 7.79 -13.07
N ILE A 127 -9.11 7.24 -12.43
CA ILE A 127 -8.97 6.33 -11.29
C ILE A 127 -8.22 5.06 -11.71
N LEU A 128 -8.56 4.47 -12.85
CA LEU A 128 -7.92 3.26 -13.37
C LEU A 128 -6.44 3.52 -13.70
N VAL A 129 -6.12 4.60 -14.40
CA VAL A 129 -4.74 4.97 -14.74
C VAL A 129 -3.91 5.19 -13.47
N SER A 130 -4.41 5.95 -12.51
CA SER A 130 -3.71 6.18 -11.26
C SER A 130 -3.53 4.88 -10.44
N SER A 131 -4.52 3.98 -10.49
CA SER A 131 -4.44 2.67 -9.84
C SER A 131 -3.40 1.77 -10.52
N ALA A 132 -3.33 1.77 -11.86
CA ALA A 132 -2.30 1.04 -12.61
C ALA A 132 -0.89 1.56 -12.30
N LEU A 133 -0.71 2.88 -12.23
CA LEU A 133 0.56 3.48 -11.83
C LEU A 133 0.97 3.09 -10.40
N SER A 134 0.01 2.83 -9.52
CA SER A 134 0.33 2.40 -8.16
C SER A 134 0.95 1.01 -8.10
N LEU A 135 0.67 0.13 -9.06
CA LEU A 135 1.32 -1.18 -9.17
C LEU A 135 2.83 -1.06 -9.39
N ILE A 136 3.29 -0.02 -10.10
CA ILE A 136 4.72 0.16 -10.42
C ILE A 136 5.53 0.35 -9.14
N TYR A 137 5.15 1.27 -8.25
CA TYR A 137 5.90 1.50 -7.03
C TYR A 137 5.71 0.37 -6.00
N ILE A 138 4.57 -0.30 -6.00
CA ILE A 138 4.33 -1.46 -5.14
C ILE A 138 5.20 -2.62 -5.58
N TRP A 139 5.29 -2.90 -6.89
CA TRP A 139 6.17 -3.93 -7.41
C TRP A 139 7.62 -3.66 -7.06
N LYS A 140 8.08 -2.42 -7.24
CA LYS A 140 9.43 -1.97 -6.84
C LYS A 140 9.72 -2.24 -5.36
N LEU A 141 8.75 -1.99 -4.47
CA LEU A 141 8.89 -2.29 -3.05
C LEU A 141 8.99 -3.78 -2.75
N ILE A 142 8.10 -4.59 -3.34
CA ILE A 142 8.08 -6.04 -3.15
C ILE A 142 9.38 -6.65 -3.67
N GLU A 143 9.82 -6.25 -4.86
CA GLU A 143 11.07 -6.70 -5.46
C GLU A 143 12.28 -6.34 -4.60
N GLY A 144 12.38 -5.10 -4.15
CA GLY A 144 13.46 -4.63 -3.28
C GLY A 144 13.54 -5.41 -1.96
N LEU A 145 12.41 -5.69 -1.33
CA LEU A 145 12.36 -6.43 -0.07
C LEU A 145 12.67 -7.94 -0.23
N TRP A 146 12.46 -8.52 -1.42
CA TRP A 146 12.62 -9.96 -1.65
C TRP A 146 13.95 -10.33 -2.29
N TYR A 147 14.35 -9.64 -3.38
CA TYR A 147 15.48 -10.07 -4.25
C TYR A 147 16.83 -9.49 -3.90
N GLY A 148 16.92 -8.58 -2.98
CA GLY A 148 18.19 -7.97 -2.69
C GLY A 148 19.20 -8.86 -1.95
N ASN A 149 20.46 -8.40 -1.89
CA ASN A 149 21.55 -9.12 -1.24
C ASN A 149 21.27 -9.28 0.26
N LYS A 150 21.54 -10.48 0.78
CA LYS A 150 21.36 -10.80 2.21
C LYS A 150 22.00 -9.71 3.08
N VAL A 151 21.22 -9.18 4.01
CA VAL A 151 21.81 -8.43 5.12
C VAL A 151 22.79 -9.37 5.82
N GLU A 152 24.08 -9.01 5.85
CA GLU A 152 25.16 -9.77 6.50
C GLU A 152 25.03 -9.78 8.03
N ASN A 153 23.90 -10.19 8.54
CA ASN A 153 23.75 -10.48 9.95
C ASN A 153 23.41 -11.96 10.10
N ASN A 154 24.42 -12.75 10.48
CA ASN A 154 24.34 -14.18 10.74
C ASN A 154 23.42 -14.58 11.93
N ALA A 155 22.70 -13.66 12.51
CA ALA A 155 21.67 -13.97 13.50
C ALA A 155 20.39 -14.38 12.76
N LYS A 156 19.99 -15.65 12.92
CA LYS A 156 18.64 -16.09 12.52
C LYS A 156 17.62 -15.18 13.21
N ILE A 157 17.02 -14.29 12.45
CA ILE A 157 15.95 -13.41 12.95
C ILE A 157 14.75 -14.32 13.26
N LYS A 158 14.44 -14.47 14.55
CA LYS A 158 13.23 -15.16 14.97
C LYS A 158 12.12 -14.12 15.03
N GLU A 159 11.11 -14.26 14.16
CA GLU A 159 9.93 -13.40 14.22
C GLU A 159 9.26 -13.60 15.58
N LEU A 160 9.21 -12.54 16.39
CA LEU A 160 8.54 -12.59 17.69
C LEU A 160 7.01 -12.54 17.46
N PRO A 161 6.23 -13.39 18.16
CA PRO A 161 4.77 -13.42 18.04
C PRO A 161 4.13 -12.06 18.26
N GLU A 162 4.69 -11.26 19.17
CA GLU A 162 4.21 -9.93 19.53
C GLU A 162 4.22 -8.94 18.35
N ILE A 163 5.01 -9.21 17.31
CA ILE A 163 5.16 -8.31 16.15
C ILE A 163 4.21 -8.69 15.02
N TYR A 164 4.03 -9.98 14.74
CA TYR A 164 3.17 -10.38 13.61
C TYR A 164 1.70 -10.63 14.00
N ILE A 165 1.39 -10.90 15.28
CA ILE A 165 0.00 -11.07 15.72
C ILE A 165 -0.89 -9.88 15.33
N PRO A 166 -0.50 -8.61 15.61
CA PRO A 166 -1.30 -7.45 15.21
C PRO A 166 -1.41 -7.24 13.69
N LEU A 167 -0.56 -7.91 12.91
CA LEU A 167 -0.56 -7.81 11.45
C LEU A 167 -1.51 -8.82 10.79
N VAL A 168 -1.83 -9.90 11.49
CA VAL A 168 -2.62 -11.02 10.96
C VAL A 168 -4.08 -10.94 11.42
N ILE A 169 -4.37 -10.22 12.51
CA ILE A 169 -5.72 -9.92 12.99
C ILE A 169 -6.28 -8.69 12.27
#